data_32213ead6f4ff0f8fca98fcd5ac34710
#
_entry.id   32213ead6f4ff0f8fca98fcd5ac34710
#
_cell.length_a   1.000
_cell.length_b   1.000
_cell.length_c   1.000
_cell.angle_alpha   90.00
_cell.angle_beta   90.00
_cell.angle_gamma   90.00
#
_symmetry.space_group_name_H-M   'P 1'
#
loop_
_entity.id
_entity.type
_entity.pdbx_description
1 polymer ?
#
loop_
_entity_poly.entity_id
_entity_poly.type
_entity_poly.pdbx_seq_one_letter_code
_entity_poly.pdbx_strand_id
1 'polypeptide(L)'
;ITIDRYGRKVPKHAHGTANLGRYTSSTRIIMDAVMELYDRIIDPSLLTRRITVVANRVCDESKMQESEQFEQLDLFTDYQERAKEKQKEDEALSKERKLQEAMISVKKKYGKNAMLKGMNLEEGATTISRNNQIGGHKA
;
A
#
# COMPACT_ATOMS: atom_id res chain seq x y z
N ILE A 1 18.60 21.73 1.59
CA ILE A 1 19.83 20.91 1.70
C ILE A 1 20.13 20.71 3.17
N THR A 2 20.39 19.48 3.58
CA THR A 2 20.84 19.11 4.93
C THR A 2 22.24 18.50 4.87
N ILE A 3 22.92 18.46 6.01
CA ILE A 3 24.22 17.80 6.11
C ILE A 3 23.97 16.41 6.71
N ASP A 4 24.44 15.35 6.03
CA ASP A 4 24.33 14.00 6.54
C ASP A 4 25.36 13.71 7.64
N ARG A 5 25.27 12.52 8.28
CA ARG A 5 26.21 12.10 9.35
C ARG A 5 27.69 12.02 8.91
N TYR A 6 27.95 12.07 7.61
CA TYR A 6 29.30 12.05 7.03
C TYR A 6 29.77 13.43 6.55
N GLY A 7 29.02 14.49 6.88
CA GLY A 7 29.35 15.87 6.49
C GLY A 7 29.03 16.24 5.04
N ARG A 8 28.26 15.38 4.30
CA ARG A 8 27.91 15.62 2.90
C ARG A 8 26.62 16.43 2.80
N LYS A 9 26.59 17.39 1.88
CA LYS A 9 25.37 18.13 1.54
C LYS A 9 24.44 17.20 0.75
N VAL A 10 23.27 16.92 1.30
CA VAL A 10 22.26 16.05 0.68
C VAL A 10 20.90 16.76 0.66
N PRO A 11 20.02 16.45 -0.32
CA PRO A 11 18.67 16.95 -0.31
C PRO A 11 17.94 16.52 0.96
N LYS A 12 17.07 17.39 1.47
CA LYS A 12 16.24 17.08 2.62
C LYS A 12 15.29 15.93 2.25
N HIS A 13 15.11 14.98 3.16
CA HIS A 13 14.15 13.90 2.97
C HIS A 13 12.73 14.44 2.86
N ALA A 14 12.01 14.02 1.82
CA ALA A 14 10.58 14.20 1.76
C ALA A 14 9.91 13.20 2.72
N HIS A 15 8.99 13.65 3.55
CA HIS A 15 8.19 12.79 4.42
C HIS A 15 6.81 13.39 4.61
N GLY A 16 5.85 12.55 4.87
CA GLY A 16 4.48 12.96 5.13
C GLY A 16 3.66 11.80 5.66
N THR A 17 2.44 12.09 6.04
CA THR A 17 1.48 11.12 6.54
C THR A 17 0.18 11.26 5.76
N ALA A 18 -0.41 10.14 5.39
CA ALA A 18 -1.75 10.05 4.85
C ALA A 18 -2.64 9.26 5.81
N ASN A 19 -3.90 9.70 5.93
CA ASN A 19 -4.91 9.00 6.69
C ASN A 19 -5.83 8.27 5.70
N LEU A 20 -6.00 6.97 5.87
CA LEU A 20 -6.87 6.16 5.02
C LEU A 20 -8.36 6.38 5.32
N GLY A 21 -8.72 7.03 6.45
CA GLY A 21 -10.09 7.26 6.88
C GLY A 21 -10.83 6.00 7.35
N ARG A 22 -10.29 4.83 7.08
CA ARG A 22 -10.83 3.52 7.46
C ARG A 22 -9.73 2.49 7.66
N TYR A 23 -10.02 1.43 8.38
CA TYR A 23 -9.18 0.25 8.40
C TYR A 23 -9.35 -0.54 7.11
N THR A 24 -8.26 -0.94 6.50
CA THR A 24 -8.29 -1.71 5.24
C THR A 24 -7.01 -2.51 5.06
N SER A 25 -7.14 -3.68 4.44
CA SER A 25 -6.03 -4.48 3.91
C SER A 25 -5.93 -4.40 2.39
N SER A 26 -6.77 -3.58 1.73
CA SER A 26 -6.76 -3.41 0.29
C SER A 26 -5.48 -2.73 -0.19
N THR A 27 -4.73 -3.43 -1.02
CA THR A 27 -3.52 -2.91 -1.66
C THR A 27 -3.84 -1.69 -2.53
N ARG A 28 -4.98 -1.71 -3.23
CA ARG A 28 -5.41 -0.60 -4.08
C ARG A 28 -5.60 0.68 -3.28
N ILE A 29 -6.39 0.63 -2.20
CA ILE A 29 -6.68 1.81 -1.35
C ILE A 29 -5.40 2.35 -0.72
N ILE A 30 -4.52 1.47 -0.25
CA ILE A 30 -3.23 1.86 0.34
C ILE A 30 -2.35 2.51 -0.72
N MET A 31 -2.26 1.93 -1.93
CA MET A 31 -1.46 2.48 -3.02
C MET A 31 -1.97 3.83 -3.48
N ASP A 32 -3.28 4.02 -3.64
CA ASP A 32 -3.88 5.28 -4.04
C ASP A 32 -3.51 6.40 -3.03
N ALA A 33 -3.66 6.13 -1.73
CA ALA A 33 -3.28 7.08 -0.69
C ALA A 33 -1.76 7.38 -0.65
N VAL A 34 -0.93 6.37 -0.88
CA VAL A 34 0.53 6.55 -0.95
C VAL A 34 0.93 7.37 -2.17
N MET A 35 0.30 7.14 -3.32
CA MET A 35 0.59 7.90 -4.54
C MET A 35 0.15 9.35 -4.41
N GLU A 36 -1.03 9.62 -3.87
CA GLU A 36 -1.49 10.98 -3.60
C GLU A 36 -0.53 11.72 -2.63
N LEU A 37 -0.10 11.05 -1.57
CA LEU A 37 0.88 11.61 -0.65
C LEU A 37 2.22 11.87 -1.34
N TYR A 38 2.68 10.93 -2.15
CA TYR A 38 3.93 11.04 -2.89
C TYR A 38 3.92 12.28 -3.80
N ASP A 39 2.88 12.44 -4.62
CA ASP A 39 2.74 13.57 -5.56
C ASP A 39 2.72 14.92 -4.83
N ARG A 40 2.19 14.96 -3.62
CA ARG A 40 2.13 16.17 -2.79
C ARG A 40 3.45 16.56 -2.16
N ILE A 41 4.33 15.60 -1.83
CA ILE A 41 5.55 15.85 -1.05
C ILE A 41 6.84 15.76 -1.86
N ILE A 42 6.80 15.18 -3.06
CA ILE A 42 8.00 14.97 -3.88
C ILE A 42 8.46 16.27 -4.54
N ASP A 43 9.76 16.41 -4.69
CA ASP A 43 10.36 17.38 -5.59
C ASP A 43 10.65 16.68 -6.92
N PRO A 44 9.94 17.00 -8.00
CA PRO A 44 10.07 16.31 -9.29
C PRO A 44 11.43 16.56 -9.98
N SER A 45 12.19 17.55 -9.54
CA SER A 45 13.55 17.81 -10.04
C SER A 45 14.59 16.84 -9.48
N LEU A 46 14.24 16.06 -8.46
CA LEU A 46 15.14 15.14 -7.78
C LEU A 46 14.81 13.68 -8.11
N LEU A 47 15.85 12.87 -8.30
CA LEU A 47 15.69 11.45 -8.48
C LEU A 47 15.35 10.75 -7.16
N THR A 48 14.27 9.98 -7.16
CA THR A 48 13.87 9.18 -6.01
C THR A 48 14.71 7.90 -5.94
N ARG A 49 15.53 7.79 -4.91
CA ARG A 49 16.40 6.63 -4.69
C ARG A 49 15.75 5.55 -3.84
N ARG A 50 14.93 5.93 -2.87
CA ARG A 50 14.28 5.03 -1.92
C ARG A 50 12.94 5.59 -1.49
N ILE A 51 11.95 4.72 -1.44
CA ILE A 51 10.66 4.98 -0.82
C ILE A 51 10.50 4.00 0.34
N THR A 52 10.10 4.51 1.50
CA THR A 52 9.77 3.69 2.67
C THR A 52 8.35 4.00 3.08
N VAL A 53 7.51 2.99 3.11
CA VAL A 53 6.12 3.08 3.56
C VAL A 53 5.99 2.39 4.91
N VAL A 54 5.41 3.09 5.87
CA VAL A 54 5.18 2.57 7.23
C VAL A 54 3.68 2.60 7.51
N ALA A 55 3.13 1.47 7.90
CA ALA A 55 1.76 1.37 8.35
C ALA A 55 1.71 1.57 9.87
N ASN A 56 0.97 2.60 10.30
CA ASN A 56 0.72 2.89 11.70
C ASN A 56 -0.65 2.37 12.13
N ARG A 57 -0.85 2.09 13.40
CA ARG A 57 -2.11 1.63 13.99
C ARG A 57 -2.64 0.35 13.31
N VAL A 58 -1.75 -0.57 13.03
CA VAL A 58 -2.11 -1.88 12.50
C VAL A 58 -2.82 -2.67 13.59
N CYS A 59 -3.96 -3.26 13.27
CA CYS A 59 -4.72 -4.11 14.17
C CYS A 59 -5.07 -5.44 13.49
N ASP A 60 -5.35 -6.44 14.32
CA ASP A 60 -5.84 -7.72 13.84
C ASP A 60 -7.28 -7.57 13.36
N GLU A 61 -7.57 -8.08 12.17
CA GLU A 61 -8.89 -8.03 11.56
C GLU A 61 -9.96 -8.71 12.41
N SER A 62 -9.60 -9.78 13.15
CA SER A 62 -10.50 -10.46 14.07
C SER A 62 -10.99 -9.57 15.23
N LYS A 63 -10.22 -8.51 15.56
CA LYS A 63 -10.57 -7.55 16.62
C LYS A 63 -11.40 -6.37 16.11
N MET A 64 -11.66 -6.32 14.82
CA MET A 64 -12.42 -5.25 14.18
C MET A 64 -13.93 -5.52 14.10
N GLN A 65 -14.44 -6.48 14.86
CA GLN A 65 -15.86 -6.70 14.94
C GLN A 65 -16.52 -5.42 15.47
N GLU A 66 -17.32 -4.82 14.57
CA GLU A 66 -18.38 -3.85 14.90
C GLU A 66 -17.97 -2.50 15.49
N SER A 67 -17.10 -1.76 14.84
CA SER A 67 -17.36 -0.33 14.83
C SER A 67 -18.30 -0.04 13.66
N GLU A 68 -19.59 -0.12 13.90
CA GLU A 68 -20.58 0.42 12.98
C GLU A 68 -20.17 1.86 12.66
N GLN A 69 -19.78 2.08 11.43
CA GLN A 69 -19.68 3.44 10.91
C GLN A 69 -21.08 3.97 10.93
N PHE A 70 -21.38 4.84 11.90
CA PHE A 70 -22.55 5.70 11.83
C PHE A 70 -22.35 6.59 10.59
N GLU A 71 -22.89 6.14 9.47
CA GLU A 71 -23.04 7.01 8.30
C GLU A 71 -23.99 8.12 8.69
N GLN A 72 -23.49 9.34 8.72
CA GLN A 72 -24.31 10.52 8.86
C GLN A 72 -25.20 10.59 7.62
N LEU A 73 -26.47 10.30 7.82
CA LEU A 73 -27.49 10.28 6.78
C LEU A 73 -27.70 11.72 6.30
N ASP A 74 -27.26 12.03 5.09
CA ASP A 74 -27.55 13.28 4.43
C ASP A 74 -28.90 13.18 3.71
N LEU A 75 -29.83 14.10 4.04
CA LEU A 75 -31.21 14.11 3.55
C LEU A 75 -31.36 14.31 2.03
N PHE A 76 -30.28 14.72 1.34
CA PHE A 76 -30.30 15.06 -0.09
C PHE A 76 -29.60 14.04 -0.99
N THR A 77 -29.23 12.88 -0.48
CA THR A 77 -28.48 11.89 -1.25
C THR A 77 -29.40 10.80 -1.77
N ASP A 78 -29.22 10.43 -3.04
CA ASP A 78 -29.89 9.28 -3.65
C ASP A 78 -29.33 7.97 -3.03
N TYR A 79 -30.11 7.40 -2.10
CA TYR A 79 -29.75 6.18 -1.37
C TYR A 79 -29.59 4.97 -2.30
N GLN A 80 -30.28 4.95 -3.44
CA GLN A 80 -30.20 3.80 -4.36
C GLN A 80 -28.89 3.81 -5.13
N GLU A 81 -28.42 4.96 -5.56
CA GLU A 81 -27.13 5.06 -6.25
C GLU A 81 -25.97 4.77 -5.29
N ARG A 82 -25.98 5.34 -4.08
CA ARG A 82 -24.96 5.04 -3.06
C ARG A 82 -24.93 3.57 -2.66
N ALA A 83 -26.11 2.94 -2.50
CA ALA A 83 -26.17 1.51 -2.19
C ALA A 83 -25.56 0.65 -3.30
N LYS A 84 -25.79 1.00 -4.57
CA LYS A 84 -25.19 0.31 -5.73
C LYS A 84 -23.69 0.51 -5.82
N GLU A 85 -23.21 1.74 -5.55
CA GLU A 85 -21.77 2.04 -5.53
C GLU A 85 -21.06 1.30 -4.41
N LYS A 86 -21.64 1.33 -3.20
CA LYS A 86 -21.12 0.57 -2.04
C LYS A 86 -21.07 -0.93 -2.31
N GLN A 87 -22.12 -1.49 -2.90
CA GLN A 87 -22.14 -2.91 -3.26
C GLN A 87 -21.05 -3.27 -4.27
N LYS A 88 -20.84 -2.43 -5.30
CA LYS A 88 -19.76 -2.64 -6.28
C LYS A 88 -18.38 -2.55 -5.63
N GLU A 89 -18.19 -1.60 -4.71
CA GLU A 89 -16.94 -1.46 -3.96
C GLU A 89 -16.69 -2.70 -3.07
N ASP A 90 -17.69 -3.14 -2.33
CA ASP A 90 -17.60 -4.32 -1.46
C ASP A 90 -17.29 -5.60 -2.25
N GLU A 91 -17.91 -5.77 -3.43
CA GLU A 91 -17.59 -6.87 -4.33
C GLU A 91 -16.15 -6.80 -4.85
N ALA A 92 -15.67 -5.61 -5.21
CA ALA A 92 -14.29 -5.41 -5.67
C ALA A 92 -13.28 -5.71 -4.56
N LEU A 93 -13.53 -5.23 -3.35
CA LEU A 93 -12.69 -5.49 -2.17
C LEU A 93 -12.69 -6.99 -1.80
N SER A 94 -13.85 -7.66 -1.89
CA SER A 94 -13.95 -9.10 -1.65
C SER A 94 -13.14 -9.92 -2.68
N LYS A 95 -13.19 -9.54 -3.95
CA LYS A 95 -12.38 -10.17 -5.01
C LYS A 95 -10.88 -9.93 -4.80
N GLU A 96 -10.49 -8.71 -4.46
CA GLU A 96 -9.11 -8.36 -4.15
C GLU A 96 -8.59 -9.19 -2.98
N ARG A 97 -9.36 -9.31 -1.91
CA ARG A 97 -9.00 -10.11 -0.74
C ARG A 97 -8.77 -11.57 -1.08
N LYS A 98 -9.70 -12.19 -1.82
CA LYS A 98 -9.53 -13.59 -2.27
C LYS A 98 -8.28 -13.79 -3.10
N LEU A 99 -7.97 -12.82 -3.97
CA LEU A 99 -6.73 -12.84 -4.76
C LEU A 99 -5.49 -12.73 -3.87
N GLN A 100 -5.49 -11.83 -2.90
CA GLN A 100 -4.39 -11.67 -1.94
C GLN A 100 -4.15 -12.96 -1.13
N GLU A 101 -5.20 -13.57 -0.62
CA GLU A 101 -5.13 -14.84 0.12
C GLU A 101 -4.56 -15.97 -0.74
N ALA A 102 -5.02 -16.08 -1.99
CA ALA A 102 -4.50 -17.05 -2.94
C ALA A 102 -3.01 -16.82 -3.23
N MET A 103 -2.60 -15.56 -3.45
CA MET A 103 -1.20 -15.21 -3.67
C MET A 103 -0.32 -15.54 -2.47
N ILE A 104 -0.78 -15.27 -1.25
CA ILE A 104 -0.05 -15.59 -0.02
C ILE A 104 0.09 -17.10 0.12
N SER A 105 -0.99 -17.85 -0.12
CA SER A 105 -0.99 -19.32 -0.06
C SER A 105 0.00 -19.94 -1.05
N VAL A 106 0.00 -19.48 -2.30
CA VAL A 106 0.93 -19.93 -3.34
C VAL A 106 2.38 -19.62 -2.94
N LYS A 107 2.65 -18.40 -2.49
CA LYS A 107 4.01 -18.01 -2.06
C LYS A 107 4.48 -18.78 -0.82
N LYS A 108 3.58 -19.09 0.10
CA LYS A 108 3.88 -19.90 1.28
C LYS A 108 4.25 -21.35 0.89
N LYS A 109 3.57 -21.91 -0.11
CA LYS A 109 3.77 -23.29 -0.55
C LYS A 109 4.97 -23.46 -1.48
N TYR A 110 5.16 -22.54 -2.42
CA TYR A 110 6.13 -22.68 -3.53
C TYR A 110 7.26 -21.65 -3.49
N GLY A 111 7.29 -20.77 -2.49
CA GLY A 111 8.33 -19.75 -2.31
C GLY A 111 7.95 -18.35 -2.82
N LYS A 112 8.74 -17.36 -2.42
CA LYS A 112 8.46 -15.94 -2.65
C LYS A 112 8.39 -15.55 -4.13
N ASN A 113 9.13 -16.25 -4.99
CA ASN A 113 9.19 -15.99 -6.43
C ASN A 113 8.19 -16.82 -7.25
N ALA A 114 7.35 -17.63 -6.61
CA ALA A 114 6.37 -18.47 -7.29
C ALA A 114 5.28 -17.68 -8.02
N MET A 115 5.00 -16.46 -7.55
CA MET A 115 4.03 -15.55 -8.16
C MET A 115 4.56 -14.13 -8.08
N LEU A 116 4.74 -13.50 -9.23
CA LEU A 116 5.25 -12.13 -9.37
C LEU A 116 4.27 -11.29 -10.19
N LYS A 117 4.25 -9.98 -9.93
CA LYS A 117 3.57 -9.02 -10.80
C LYS A 117 4.41 -8.78 -12.05
N GLY A 118 3.77 -8.48 -13.19
CA GLY A 118 4.48 -8.23 -14.46
C GLY A 118 5.58 -7.18 -14.34
N MET A 119 5.32 -6.08 -13.61
CA MET A 119 6.31 -5.04 -13.34
C MET A 119 7.59 -5.53 -12.63
N ASN A 120 7.55 -6.68 -11.96
CA ASN A 120 8.73 -7.27 -11.34
C ASN A 120 9.67 -7.96 -12.33
N LEU A 121 9.26 -8.05 -13.60
CA LEU A 121 10.02 -8.64 -14.70
C LEU A 121 10.59 -7.56 -15.64
N GLU A 122 10.29 -6.30 -15.39
CA GLU A 122 10.82 -5.19 -16.18
C GLU A 122 12.31 -4.97 -15.92
N GLU A 123 12.98 -4.32 -16.85
CA GLU A 123 14.39 -3.95 -16.73
C GLU A 123 14.61 -3.08 -15.49
N GLY A 124 15.61 -3.41 -14.69
CA GLY A 124 15.90 -2.71 -13.42
C GLY A 124 15.09 -3.19 -12.22
N ALA A 125 14.10 -4.08 -12.39
CA ALA A 125 13.36 -4.66 -11.27
C ALA A 125 14.26 -5.54 -10.38
N THR A 126 14.19 -5.34 -9.07
CA THR A 126 15.07 -6.03 -8.11
C THR A 126 14.37 -7.08 -7.26
N THR A 127 13.08 -7.32 -7.47
CA THR A 127 12.25 -8.17 -6.58
C THR A 127 12.78 -9.59 -6.49
N ILE A 128 13.08 -10.24 -7.62
CA ILE A 128 13.58 -11.63 -7.66
C ILE A 128 14.91 -11.73 -6.93
N SER A 129 15.83 -10.83 -7.23
CA SER A 129 17.15 -10.78 -6.59
C SER A 129 17.04 -10.57 -5.08
N ARG A 130 16.17 -9.67 -4.63
CA ARG A 130 15.93 -9.40 -3.21
C ARG A 130 15.30 -10.56 -2.48
N ASN A 131 14.37 -11.27 -3.10
CA ASN A 131 13.74 -12.45 -2.50
C ASN A 131 14.74 -13.60 -2.24
N ASN A 132 15.86 -13.63 -2.97
CA ASN A 132 16.94 -14.60 -2.80
C ASN A 132 18.02 -14.15 -1.82
N GLN A 133 17.87 -12.97 -1.19
CA GLN A 133 18.81 -12.48 -0.19
C GLN A 133 18.39 -12.91 1.22
N ILE A 134 19.37 -13.23 2.06
CA ILE A 134 19.20 -13.50 3.49
C ILE A 134 19.79 -12.34 4.25
N GLY A 135 18.96 -11.65 5.09
CA GLY A 135 19.42 -10.52 5.89
C GLY A 135 19.96 -9.32 5.08
N GLY A 136 19.57 -9.19 3.80
CA GLY A 136 20.02 -8.12 2.90
C GLY A 136 21.34 -8.40 2.19
N HIS A 137 21.92 -9.57 2.36
CA HIS A 137 23.12 -10.05 1.69
C HIS A 137 22.82 -11.22 0.76
N LYS A 138 23.60 -11.36 -0.32
CA LYS A 138 23.55 -12.58 -1.13
C LYS A 138 24.07 -13.74 -0.29
N ALA A 139 23.31 -14.83 -0.28
CA ALA A 139 23.76 -16.09 0.30
C ALA A 139 24.84 -16.71 -0.57
#